data_98bb3b3d4008f765c42b6359d2d5fbe3
#
_entry.id   98bb3b3d4008f765c42b6359d2d5fbe3
#
_cell.length_a   1.000
_cell.length_b   1.000
_cell.length_c   1.000
_cell.angle_alpha   90.00
_cell.angle_beta   90.00
_cell.angle_gamma   90.00
#
_symmetry.space_group_name_H-M   'P 1'
#
loop_
_entity.id
_entity.type
_entity.pdbx_description
1 polymer ?
#
loop_
_entity_poly.entity_id
_entity_poly.type
_entity_poly.pdbx_seq_one_letter_code
_entity_poly.pdbx_strand_id
1 'polypeptide(L)'
;MMPSFSRPEDGQWRTYLRTIPVLMRRLLQAGAGPALLAVTACSQLPAMASVTIPPIPAGEARVWFYRQGDAYDSQSTPYIRMNEGIVAISEPGGASYRDVSAGQYHIAADSYLDDPRQDQYVSLVPGQEVYLKIVSLRDWIAGGGNGGGAEGAGGNYMKDTFYVWLIPPEVARADVARSDFYGS
;
A
#
# COMPACT_ATOMS: atom_id res chain seq x y z
N MET A 1 -46.58 -15.89 -20.74
CA MET A 1 -47.66 -15.56 -19.80
C MET A 1 -46.98 -15.26 -18.46
N MET A 2 -46.70 -13.98 -18.18
CA MET A 2 -46.04 -13.55 -16.93
C MET A 2 -47.13 -13.11 -15.93
N PRO A 3 -47.02 -13.47 -14.66
CA PRO A 3 -47.95 -13.01 -13.64
C PRO A 3 -47.68 -11.53 -13.33
N SER A 4 -48.75 -10.73 -13.35
CA SER A 4 -48.73 -9.32 -12.96
C SER A 4 -48.63 -9.22 -11.44
N PHE A 5 -47.56 -8.57 -10.96
CA PHE A 5 -47.40 -8.22 -9.54
C PHE A 5 -48.15 -6.89 -9.30
N SER A 6 -49.27 -6.98 -8.59
CA SER A 6 -49.99 -5.80 -8.11
C SER A 6 -49.27 -5.20 -6.88
N ARG A 7 -48.98 -3.92 -6.96
CA ARG A 7 -48.38 -3.11 -5.89
C ARG A 7 -49.43 -2.90 -4.79
N PRO A 8 -49.15 -3.15 -3.50
CA PRO A 8 -50.09 -2.84 -2.43
C PRO A 8 -50.22 -1.35 -2.23
N GLU A 9 -51.44 -0.88 -2.01
CA GLU A 9 -51.80 0.53 -1.84
C GLU A 9 -51.16 1.12 -0.56
N ASP A 10 -50.74 2.36 -0.68
CA ASP A 10 -49.93 3.13 0.31
C ASP A 10 -50.63 3.52 1.60
N GLY A 11 -51.74 2.87 1.96
CA GLY A 11 -52.59 3.23 3.10
C GLY A 11 -52.35 2.42 4.39
N GLN A 12 -51.70 1.27 4.35
CA GLN A 12 -51.70 0.36 5.50
C GLN A 12 -50.57 0.58 6.54
N TRP A 13 -49.56 1.36 6.20
CA TRP A 13 -48.41 1.55 7.13
C TRP A 13 -48.62 2.59 8.22
N ARG A 14 -49.67 3.43 8.12
CA ARG A 14 -49.96 4.48 9.11
C ARG A 14 -50.60 3.97 10.39
N THR A 15 -51.19 2.78 10.38
CA THR A 15 -51.94 2.25 11.53
C THR A 15 -51.08 1.47 12.53
N TYR A 16 -49.90 0.96 12.10
CA TYR A 16 -49.01 0.19 12.98
C TYR A 16 -48.18 1.00 13.95
N LEU A 17 -48.02 2.30 13.73
CA LEU A 17 -47.19 3.15 14.60
C LEU A 17 -47.92 3.73 15.83
N ARG A 18 -49.23 3.44 15.98
CA ARG A 18 -50.01 4.03 17.06
C ARG A 18 -50.14 3.22 18.35
N THR A 19 -49.61 2.02 18.37
CA THR A 19 -49.79 1.08 19.50
C THR A 19 -48.48 0.66 20.18
N ILE A 20 -47.41 1.42 20.06
CA ILE A 20 -46.20 1.15 20.86
C ILE A 20 -46.40 1.85 22.22
N PRO A 21 -46.50 1.10 23.34
CA PRO A 21 -46.69 1.70 24.65
C PRO A 21 -45.53 2.61 25.01
N VAL A 22 -45.86 3.73 25.60
CA VAL A 22 -44.94 4.83 25.96
C VAL A 22 -43.72 4.36 26.79
N LEU A 23 -43.84 3.23 27.47
CA LEU A 23 -42.72 2.59 28.20
C LEU A 23 -41.61 2.06 27.32
N MET A 24 -41.93 1.57 26.11
CA MET A 24 -40.91 1.01 25.22
C MET A 24 -40.12 2.12 24.49
N ARG A 25 -40.69 3.31 24.42
CA ARG A 25 -40.07 4.48 23.79
C ARG A 25 -38.96 5.10 24.65
N ARG A 26 -39.02 4.88 25.99
CA ARG A 26 -37.97 5.37 26.93
C ARG A 26 -36.76 4.44 27.04
N LEU A 27 -36.91 3.14 26.73
CA LEU A 27 -35.82 2.19 26.74
C LEU A 27 -34.93 2.28 25.49
N LEU A 28 -35.49 2.74 24.37
CA LEU A 28 -34.70 2.95 23.13
C LEU A 28 -33.86 4.23 23.15
N GLN A 29 -34.18 5.19 24.03
CA GLN A 29 -33.41 6.45 24.14
C GLN A 29 -32.24 6.40 25.12
N ALA A 30 -32.18 5.40 26.00
CA ALA A 30 -31.13 5.27 26.99
C ALA A 30 -29.91 4.44 26.55
N GLY A 31 -30.05 3.72 25.42
CA GLY A 31 -29.00 2.79 24.95
C GLY A 31 -28.10 3.29 23.80
N ALA A 32 -28.34 4.49 23.26
CA ALA A 32 -27.66 4.94 22.04
C ALA A 32 -26.46 5.86 22.28
N GLY A 33 -26.09 6.10 23.53
CA GLY A 33 -25.13 7.15 23.90
C GLY A 33 -23.63 6.79 23.85
N PRO A 34 -23.13 5.61 24.20
CA PRO A 34 -21.68 5.40 24.24
C PRO A 34 -21.09 4.47 23.17
N ALA A 35 -21.90 3.88 22.28
CA ALA A 35 -21.39 2.86 21.36
C ALA A 35 -20.77 3.40 20.04
N LEU A 36 -20.81 4.70 19.79
CA LEU A 36 -20.41 5.32 18.51
C LEU A 36 -19.01 5.93 18.48
N LEU A 37 -18.24 5.84 19.57
CA LEU A 37 -16.89 6.44 19.65
C LEU A 37 -15.72 5.46 19.54
N ALA A 38 -15.96 4.19 19.19
CA ALA A 38 -14.91 3.17 19.21
C ALA A 38 -14.42 2.70 17.83
N VAL A 39 -14.73 3.38 16.73
CA VAL A 39 -14.38 2.86 15.40
C VAL A 39 -13.73 3.93 14.53
N THR A 40 -12.57 4.42 14.90
CA THR A 40 -11.64 5.02 13.93
C THR A 40 -10.22 5.08 14.49
N ALA A 41 -9.71 4.00 15.02
CA ALA A 41 -8.28 3.81 15.05
C ALA A 41 -7.89 3.10 13.74
N CYS A 42 -8.00 3.78 12.60
CA CYS A 42 -7.11 3.49 11.49
C CYS A 42 -5.71 3.73 12.07
N SER A 43 -4.96 2.67 12.32
CA SER A 43 -3.55 2.76 12.67
C SER A 43 -2.83 3.37 11.46
N GLN A 44 -2.81 4.68 11.38
CA GLN A 44 -1.95 5.37 10.41
C GLN A 44 -0.53 5.07 10.84
N LEU A 45 0.28 4.63 9.90
CA LEU A 45 1.71 4.49 10.12
C LEU A 45 2.29 5.86 10.49
N PRO A 46 3.30 5.90 11.36
CA PRO A 46 3.92 7.15 11.75
C PRO A 46 4.60 7.78 10.52
N ALA A 47 4.37 9.08 10.32
CA ALA A 47 5.16 9.82 9.35
C ALA A 47 6.64 9.75 9.74
N MET A 48 7.53 9.59 8.75
CA MET A 48 8.98 9.49 8.97
C MET A 48 9.51 10.63 9.85
N ALA A 49 9.00 11.84 9.69
CA ALA A 49 9.39 13.00 10.49
C ALA A 49 9.13 12.85 12.00
N SER A 50 8.27 11.92 12.41
CA SER A 50 7.96 11.64 13.82
C SER A 50 8.77 10.47 14.41
N VAL A 51 9.56 9.79 13.59
CA VAL A 51 10.34 8.60 13.99
C VAL A 51 11.77 9.00 14.32
N THR A 52 12.24 8.59 15.48
CA THR A 52 13.65 8.74 15.84
C THR A 52 14.45 7.58 15.25
N ILE A 53 15.30 7.89 14.29
CA ILE A 53 16.19 6.91 13.66
C ILE A 53 17.45 6.79 14.49
N PRO A 54 17.82 5.56 14.96
CA PRO A 54 19.04 5.36 15.73
C PRO A 54 20.28 5.59 14.84
N PRO A 55 21.45 5.87 15.43
CA PRO A 55 22.69 5.92 14.66
C PRO A 55 23.00 4.57 14.02
N ILE A 56 23.73 4.60 12.92
CA ILE A 56 24.17 3.39 12.23
C ILE A 56 25.10 2.61 13.17
N PRO A 57 24.89 1.30 13.37
CA PRO A 57 25.76 0.48 14.18
C PRO A 57 27.22 0.47 13.67
N ALA A 58 28.17 0.33 14.57
CA ALA A 58 29.58 0.32 14.18
C ALA A 58 29.89 -0.85 13.22
N GLY A 59 30.53 -0.54 12.11
CA GLY A 59 30.87 -1.51 11.07
C GLY A 59 29.78 -1.76 10.05
N GLU A 60 28.60 -1.19 10.24
CA GLU A 60 27.46 -1.34 9.32
C GLU A 60 27.27 -0.09 8.42
N ALA A 61 26.48 -0.27 7.41
CA ALA A 61 25.96 0.77 6.53
C ALA A 61 24.43 0.71 6.53
N ARG A 62 23.79 1.81 6.24
CA ARG A 62 22.33 1.91 6.18
C ARG A 62 21.87 2.00 4.74
N VAL A 63 20.93 1.14 4.38
CA VAL A 63 20.26 1.14 3.09
C VAL A 63 18.81 1.56 3.29
N TRP A 64 18.44 2.69 2.72
CA TRP A 64 17.07 3.16 2.67
C TRP A 64 16.38 2.67 1.42
N PHE A 65 15.16 2.17 1.59
CA PHE A 65 14.23 1.83 0.53
C PHE A 65 13.03 2.76 0.64
N TYR A 66 12.67 3.42 -0.43
CA TYR A 66 11.50 4.29 -0.42
C TYR A 66 10.79 4.32 -1.76
N ARG A 67 9.50 4.61 -1.71
CA ARG A 67 8.65 4.75 -2.87
C ARG A 67 7.75 5.96 -2.69
N GLN A 68 7.63 6.79 -3.72
CA GLN A 68 6.69 7.91 -3.68
C GLN A 68 5.25 7.38 -3.84
N GLY A 69 4.31 7.97 -3.12
CA GLY A 69 2.89 7.72 -3.31
C GLY A 69 2.35 8.67 -4.36
N ASP A 70 2.23 8.21 -5.59
CA ASP A 70 1.62 8.96 -6.68
C ASP A 70 0.26 8.36 -7.00
N ALA A 71 -0.72 9.20 -7.40
CA ALA A 71 -2.06 8.74 -7.77
C ALA A 71 -2.06 7.78 -8.97
N TYR A 72 -1.02 7.83 -9.80
CA TYR A 72 -0.83 6.96 -10.95
C TYR A 72 0.13 5.80 -10.71
N ASP A 73 0.69 5.71 -9.50
CA ASP A 73 1.60 4.64 -9.14
C ASP A 73 0.85 3.32 -8.93
N SER A 74 1.58 2.20 -9.04
CA SER A 74 1.04 0.90 -8.72
C SER A 74 0.66 0.80 -7.24
N GLN A 75 -0.41 0.10 -6.94
CA GLN A 75 -0.79 -0.24 -5.57
C GLN A 75 -0.21 -1.59 -5.12
N SER A 76 0.51 -2.28 -6.00
CA SER A 76 1.20 -3.52 -5.64
C SER A 76 2.36 -3.24 -4.70
N THR A 77 2.63 -4.17 -3.80
CA THR A 77 3.64 -4.07 -2.75
C THR A 77 4.70 -5.15 -2.93
N PRO A 78 5.66 -4.97 -3.88
CA PRO A 78 6.68 -5.96 -4.16
C PRO A 78 7.62 -6.15 -2.97
N TYR A 79 8.13 -7.38 -2.81
CA TYR A 79 9.26 -7.62 -1.92
C TYR A 79 10.52 -7.00 -2.50
N ILE A 80 11.31 -6.41 -1.62
CA ILE A 80 12.67 -5.97 -1.92
C ILE A 80 13.62 -7.05 -1.44
N ARG A 81 14.48 -7.47 -2.34
CA ARG A 81 15.51 -8.48 -2.07
C ARG A 81 16.88 -7.86 -2.03
N MET A 82 17.70 -8.37 -1.16
CA MET A 82 19.12 -8.05 -1.05
C MET A 82 19.89 -9.37 -1.02
N ASN A 83 20.73 -9.64 -2.04
CA ASN A 83 21.38 -10.94 -2.24
C ASN A 83 20.37 -12.10 -2.08
N GLU A 84 19.25 -12.04 -2.82
CA GLU A 84 18.14 -13.00 -2.84
C GLU A 84 17.28 -13.07 -1.56
N GLY A 85 17.77 -12.56 -0.43
CA GLY A 85 17.00 -12.48 0.82
C GLY A 85 15.98 -11.35 0.81
N ILE A 86 14.75 -11.60 1.23
CA ILE A 86 13.72 -10.55 1.41
C ILE A 86 14.14 -9.67 2.60
N VAL A 87 14.26 -8.37 2.37
CA VAL A 87 14.67 -7.39 3.38
C VAL A 87 13.61 -6.34 3.69
N ALA A 88 12.70 -6.08 2.76
CA ALA A 88 11.62 -5.11 2.93
C ALA A 88 10.44 -5.41 2.01
N ILE A 89 9.36 -4.66 2.22
CA ILE A 89 8.22 -4.57 1.30
C ILE A 89 8.17 -3.11 0.82
N SER A 90 7.94 -2.92 -0.47
CA SER A 90 7.82 -1.57 -1.05
C SER A 90 6.36 -1.12 -1.04
N GLU A 91 6.00 -0.31 -0.06
CA GLU A 91 4.68 0.29 0.05
C GLU A 91 4.61 1.64 -0.68
N PRO A 92 3.52 1.96 -1.40
CA PRO A 92 3.34 3.28 -2.00
C PRO A 92 3.36 4.38 -0.91
N GLY A 93 4.19 5.41 -1.10
CA GLY A 93 4.37 6.48 -0.13
C GLY A 93 5.19 6.10 1.09
N GLY A 94 5.76 4.90 1.13
CA GLY A 94 6.47 4.36 2.27
C GLY A 94 7.99 4.45 2.19
N ALA A 95 8.63 4.43 3.37
CA ALA A 95 10.06 4.27 3.52
C ALA A 95 10.40 3.29 4.64
N SER A 96 11.46 2.53 4.43
CA SER A 96 12.05 1.62 5.41
C SER A 96 13.57 1.62 5.28
N TYR A 97 14.28 1.09 6.26
CA TYR A 97 15.72 0.93 6.14
C TYR A 97 16.20 -0.42 6.64
N ARG A 98 17.43 -0.78 6.27
CA ARG A 98 18.18 -1.90 6.87
C ARG A 98 19.58 -1.44 7.15
N ASP A 99 20.06 -1.77 8.34
CA ASP A 99 21.48 -1.71 8.68
C ASP A 99 22.11 -3.06 8.33
N VAL A 100 23.18 -3.03 7.55
CA VAL A 100 23.84 -4.22 7.02
C VAL A 100 25.35 -4.07 7.07
N SER A 101 26.07 -5.17 7.16
CA SER A 101 27.54 -5.16 7.12
C SER A 101 28.04 -4.50 5.83
N ALA A 102 29.21 -3.87 5.90
CA ALA A 102 29.88 -3.38 4.70
C ALA A 102 30.12 -4.53 3.70
N GLY A 103 29.96 -4.26 2.42
CA GLY A 103 30.08 -5.30 1.39
C GLY A 103 29.42 -4.90 0.07
N GLN A 104 29.35 -5.87 -0.83
CA GLN A 104 28.66 -5.73 -2.12
C GLN A 104 27.29 -6.41 -2.06
N TYR A 105 26.29 -5.72 -2.57
CA TYR A 105 24.93 -6.18 -2.55
C TYR A 105 24.27 -6.03 -3.92
N HIS A 106 23.58 -7.07 -4.33
CA HIS A 106 22.62 -7.04 -5.42
C HIS A 106 21.23 -6.78 -4.83
N ILE A 107 20.54 -5.75 -5.32
CA ILE A 107 19.25 -5.33 -4.80
C ILE A 107 18.23 -5.31 -5.93
N ALA A 108 17.16 -6.05 -5.74
CA ALA A 108 16.07 -6.22 -6.69
C ALA A 108 14.72 -5.98 -6.04
N ALA A 109 13.74 -5.58 -6.81
CA ALA A 109 12.33 -5.57 -6.42
C ALA A 109 11.59 -6.64 -7.24
N ASP A 110 10.77 -7.47 -6.57
CA ASP A 110 10.00 -8.50 -7.27
C ASP A 110 9.11 -7.83 -8.33
N SER A 111 9.28 -8.25 -9.58
CA SER A 111 8.64 -7.67 -10.75
C SER A 111 7.98 -8.74 -11.61
N TYR A 112 6.97 -8.34 -12.36
CA TYR A 112 6.36 -9.24 -13.34
C TYR A 112 7.26 -9.51 -14.56
N LEU A 113 7.91 -8.45 -15.05
CA LEU A 113 8.89 -8.56 -16.14
C LEU A 113 10.29 -8.57 -15.55
N ASP A 114 11.16 -9.38 -16.14
CA ASP A 114 12.57 -9.45 -15.83
C ASP A 114 13.32 -8.57 -16.85
N ASP A 115 13.75 -7.40 -16.43
CA ASP A 115 14.57 -6.47 -17.23
C ASP A 115 15.92 -6.33 -16.51
N PRO A 116 17.05 -6.57 -17.15
CA PRO A 116 18.38 -6.46 -16.51
C PRO A 116 18.71 -5.06 -15.97
N ARG A 117 17.90 -4.05 -16.26
CA ARG A 117 18.04 -2.69 -15.71
C ARG A 117 17.19 -2.44 -14.47
N GLN A 118 16.43 -3.44 -13.99
CA GLN A 118 15.56 -3.31 -12.82
C GLN A 118 16.35 -3.30 -11.53
N ASP A 119 17.48 -3.96 -11.51
CA ASP A 119 18.25 -4.22 -10.32
C ASP A 119 19.37 -3.20 -10.11
N GLN A 120 19.84 -3.12 -8.88
CA GLN A 120 20.94 -2.25 -8.50
C GLN A 120 22.04 -3.02 -7.78
N TYR A 121 23.28 -2.78 -8.17
CA TYR A 121 24.45 -3.26 -7.48
C TYR A 121 25.06 -2.11 -6.69
N VAL A 122 25.24 -2.29 -5.38
CA VAL A 122 25.83 -1.27 -4.51
C VAL A 122 26.98 -1.84 -3.72
N SER A 123 28.03 -1.02 -3.54
CA SER A 123 29.15 -1.31 -2.66
C SER A 123 29.06 -0.42 -1.44
N LEU A 124 28.94 -1.00 -0.26
CA LEU A 124 28.72 -0.31 1.00
C LEU A 124 29.97 -0.30 1.84
N VAL A 125 30.28 0.85 2.43
CA VAL A 125 31.35 1.00 3.42
C VAL A 125 30.76 1.35 4.79
N PRO A 126 31.47 1.07 5.90
CA PRO A 126 30.98 1.36 7.24
C PRO A 126 30.59 2.83 7.42
N GLY A 127 29.42 3.07 8.04
CA GLY A 127 28.87 4.40 8.28
C GLY A 127 28.22 5.06 7.08
N GLN A 128 28.19 4.41 5.93
CA GLN A 128 27.56 4.95 4.72
C GLN A 128 26.04 4.84 4.78
N GLU A 129 25.36 5.86 4.27
CA GLU A 129 23.94 5.79 3.94
C GLU A 129 23.76 5.78 2.42
N VAL A 130 22.95 4.86 1.92
CA VAL A 130 22.52 4.82 0.52
C VAL A 130 21.00 4.83 0.45
N TYR A 131 20.47 5.39 -0.64
CA TYR A 131 19.05 5.59 -0.84
C TYR A 131 18.61 4.96 -2.15
N LEU A 132 17.71 4.00 -2.05
CA LEU A 132 17.16 3.26 -3.18
C LEU A 132 15.68 3.59 -3.33
N LYS A 133 15.36 4.23 -4.45
CA LYS A 133 13.98 4.53 -4.83
C LYS A 133 13.42 3.37 -5.63
N ILE A 134 12.27 2.87 -5.19
CA ILE A 134 11.52 1.90 -5.95
C ILE A 134 10.56 2.66 -6.87
N VAL A 135 10.65 2.41 -8.17
CA VAL A 135 9.83 3.07 -9.19
C VAL A 135 8.98 2.02 -9.87
N SER A 136 7.66 2.19 -9.87
CA SER A 136 6.77 1.33 -10.63
C SER A 136 6.57 1.88 -12.04
N LEU A 137 6.66 1.01 -13.03
CA LEU A 137 6.17 1.28 -14.37
C LEU A 137 4.99 0.36 -14.63
N ARG A 138 3.86 0.93 -14.98
CA ARG A 138 2.67 0.18 -15.37
C ARG A 138 2.73 -0.15 -16.85
N ASP A 139 2.85 -1.43 -17.14
CA ASP A 139 2.67 -1.92 -18.50
C ASP A 139 1.23 -2.35 -18.72
N TRP A 140 0.56 -1.69 -19.66
CA TRP A 140 -0.69 -2.16 -20.19
C TRP A 140 -0.43 -3.27 -21.20
N ILE A 141 -0.62 -4.50 -20.76
CA ILE A 141 -0.66 -5.59 -21.72
C ILE A 141 -2.07 -5.62 -22.28
N ALA A 142 -2.21 -5.22 -23.54
CA ALA A 142 -3.44 -5.43 -24.27
C ALA A 142 -3.75 -6.92 -24.18
N GLY A 143 -4.82 -7.26 -23.50
CA GLY A 143 -5.27 -8.65 -23.40
C GLY A 143 -5.40 -9.22 -24.79
N GLY A 144 -4.64 -10.25 -25.02
CA GLY A 144 -4.61 -11.20 -26.11
C GLY A 144 -5.16 -10.70 -27.43
N GLY A 145 -4.23 -10.50 -28.32
CA GLY A 145 -4.57 -10.32 -29.72
C GLY A 145 -5.62 -11.32 -30.21
N ASN A 146 -6.14 -11.06 -31.31
CA ASN A 146 -6.92 -11.82 -32.31
C ASN A 146 -7.19 -13.33 -32.10
N GLY A 147 -7.30 -13.81 -30.91
CA GLY A 147 -7.79 -15.15 -30.62
C GLY A 147 -9.14 -15.02 -29.98
N GLY A 148 -10.21 -15.43 -30.65
CA GLY A 148 -11.56 -15.49 -30.12
C GLY A 148 -11.63 -16.25 -28.79
N GLY A 149 -11.24 -15.57 -27.73
CA GLY A 149 -11.40 -15.99 -26.35
C GLY A 149 -12.74 -15.47 -25.88
N ALA A 150 -13.42 -16.24 -25.08
CA ALA A 150 -14.72 -15.98 -24.53
C ALA A 150 -14.90 -14.50 -24.16
N GLU A 151 -16.00 -13.92 -24.62
CA GLU A 151 -16.44 -12.58 -24.22
C GLU A 151 -16.39 -12.47 -22.69
N GLY A 152 -15.51 -11.61 -22.20
CA GLY A 152 -15.28 -11.42 -20.77
C GLY A 152 -13.85 -11.68 -20.28
N ALA A 153 -13.00 -12.34 -21.06
CA ALA A 153 -11.59 -12.61 -20.67
C ALA A 153 -10.57 -11.62 -21.27
N GLY A 154 -11.04 -10.66 -22.07
CA GLY A 154 -10.20 -9.65 -22.74
C GLY A 154 -9.96 -8.41 -21.92
N GLY A 155 -9.79 -8.53 -20.60
CA GLY A 155 -9.36 -7.42 -19.77
C GLY A 155 -7.91 -7.05 -20.06
N ASN A 156 -7.64 -5.74 -20.18
CA ASN A 156 -6.27 -5.24 -20.13
C ASN A 156 -5.71 -5.57 -18.76
N TYR A 157 -4.72 -6.46 -18.71
CA TYR A 157 -4.01 -6.74 -17.48
C TYR A 157 -2.93 -5.67 -17.29
N MET A 158 -3.00 -4.96 -16.17
CA MET A 158 -1.88 -4.17 -15.72
C MET A 158 -0.88 -5.11 -15.07
N LYS A 159 0.33 -5.13 -15.57
CA LYS A 159 1.45 -5.84 -14.97
C LYS A 159 2.41 -4.81 -14.42
N ASP A 160 2.64 -4.89 -13.14
CA ASP A 160 3.51 -3.96 -12.47
C ASP A 160 4.96 -4.42 -12.61
N THR A 161 5.76 -3.54 -13.17
CA THR A 161 7.20 -3.70 -13.29
C THR A 161 7.85 -2.69 -12.38
N PHE A 162 8.81 -3.12 -11.58
CA PHE A 162 9.49 -2.29 -10.59
C PHE A 162 10.97 -2.17 -10.92
N TYR A 163 11.51 -0.98 -10.67
CA TYR A 163 12.92 -0.66 -10.85
C TYR A 163 13.49 -0.14 -9.54
N VAL A 164 14.73 -0.50 -9.26
CA VAL A 164 15.49 -0.01 -8.12
C VAL A 164 16.46 1.03 -8.61
N TRP A 165 16.32 2.28 -8.15
CA TRP A 165 17.19 3.39 -8.56
C TRP A 165 18.00 3.92 -7.38
N LEU A 166 19.31 4.00 -7.56
CA LEU A 166 20.19 4.66 -6.61
C LEU A 166 20.04 6.16 -6.74
N ILE A 167 19.63 6.82 -5.67
CA ILE A 167 19.35 8.27 -5.64
C ILE A 167 20.39 8.97 -4.76
N PRO A 168 20.95 10.11 -5.19
CA PRO A 168 21.84 10.90 -4.37
C PRO A 168 21.20 11.32 -3.04
N PRO A 169 21.93 11.25 -1.90
CA PRO A 169 21.38 11.52 -0.58
C PRO A 169 20.73 12.90 -0.43
N GLU A 170 21.26 13.90 -1.10
CA GLU A 170 20.75 15.30 -1.08
C GLU A 170 19.35 15.43 -1.70
N VAL A 171 18.98 14.52 -2.60
CA VAL A 171 17.64 14.44 -3.19
C VAL A 171 16.75 13.52 -2.37
N ALA A 172 17.24 12.32 -2.04
CA ALA A 172 16.47 11.27 -1.41
C ALA A 172 15.98 11.60 0.00
N ARG A 173 16.79 12.29 0.81
CA ARG A 173 16.43 12.63 2.20
C ARG A 173 15.13 13.42 2.30
N ALA A 174 14.89 14.33 1.37
CA ALA A 174 13.65 15.10 1.34
C ALA A 174 12.43 14.22 1.01
N ASP A 175 12.60 13.23 0.14
CA ASP A 175 11.55 12.28 -0.22
C ASP A 175 11.25 11.33 0.94
N VAL A 176 12.29 10.75 1.53
CA VAL A 176 12.18 9.87 2.71
C VAL A 176 11.51 10.59 3.88
N ALA A 177 11.88 11.86 4.15
CA ALA A 177 11.28 12.63 5.24
C ALA A 177 9.76 12.86 5.08
N ARG A 178 9.23 12.79 3.86
CA ARG A 178 7.80 12.93 3.56
C ARG A 178 7.05 11.60 3.52
N SER A 179 7.76 10.48 3.60
CA SER A 179 7.17 9.15 3.54
C SER A 179 6.62 8.71 4.88
N ASP A 180 5.74 7.70 4.86
CA ASP A 180 5.35 6.96 6.03
C ASP A 180 6.43 5.92 6.38
N PHE A 181 6.64 5.67 7.68
CA PHE A 181 7.68 4.74 8.13
C PHE A 181 7.14 3.32 8.27
N TYR A 182 7.70 2.39 7.50
CA TYR A 182 7.30 0.97 7.46
C TYR A 182 8.29 0.04 8.19
N GLY A 183 9.26 0.58 8.91
CA GLY A 183 10.11 -0.23 9.78
C GLY A 183 11.59 -0.29 9.39
N SER A 184 12.31 -1.11 10.13
CA SER A 184 13.76 -1.33 10.02
C SER A 184 14.09 -2.81 10.23
#